data_89e3227097f843b6cb5bf6ca4d45fe8d
#
_entry.id   89e3227097f843b6cb5bf6ca4d45fe8d
#
_cell.length_a   1.000
_cell.length_b   1.000
_cell.length_c   1.000
_cell.angle_alpha   90.00
_cell.angle_beta   90.00
_cell.angle_gamma   90.00
#
_symmetry.space_group_name_H-M   'P 1'
#
loop_
_entity.id
_entity.type
_entity.pdbx_description
1 polymer ?
#
loop_
_entity_poly.entity_id
_entity_poly.type
_entity_poly.pdbx_seq_one_letter_code
_entity_poly.pdbx_strand_id
1 'polypeptide(L)'
;AQAPKWVDKAKRAVFSVVTYDQDDKILNTGNGFFVTEDGVALSDYTLFKGARRAVVMSSDGAQMPVEAIMGADDMYDVVKFRVGIPGKKVTALTLAAVAPAVGADVYLLPYSTQKDRSFTAGKVKEADKISGNYSYYTLDMRLKDKMVSCPLMTVDGQVFGLAQKSSGQDTATICYAIDANFAMSQNISALSYGDMSLKGIGIKKALPDTEEQALVFLYMASSQLSPEKYMETLNDFIAQYPASADGYLRRASQHLFMSREDASMDKVAADMDKALEVAAKKDDVYYNRAKIIYNYALGKPEKVYKDWSLDKALDEVRKAIAIDELPVYVQLEGDILFAKQDYPSAFTSYDKVNKTILAS
;
A
#
# COMPACT_ATOMS: atom_id res chain seq x y z
N ALA A 1 -39.76 11.93 -11.67
CA ALA A 1 -39.56 10.63 -11.05
C ALA A 1 -39.17 10.81 -9.59
N GLN A 2 -39.74 10.00 -8.71
CA GLN A 2 -39.45 10.04 -7.30
C GLN A 2 -38.05 9.44 -7.01
N ALA A 3 -37.24 10.09 -6.17
CA ALA A 3 -35.92 9.61 -5.82
C ALA A 3 -36.01 8.27 -5.07
N PRO A 4 -35.16 7.28 -5.41
CA PRO A 4 -35.06 6.06 -4.62
C PRO A 4 -34.72 6.35 -3.14
N LYS A 5 -35.20 5.51 -2.24
CA LYS A 5 -35.04 5.71 -0.78
C LYS A 5 -33.56 5.75 -0.33
N TRP A 6 -32.68 5.09 -1.06
CA TRP A 6 -31.25 4.99 -0.72
C TRP A 6 -30.43 6.23 -1.14
N VAL A 7 -30.98 7.15 -1.96
CA VAL A 7 -30.22 8.27 -2.55
C VAL A 7 -29.60 9.17 -1.49
N ASP A 8 -30.34 9.57 -0.47
CA ASP A 8 -29.84 10.48 0.56
C ASP A 8 -28.62 9.93 1.30
N LYS A 9 -28.68 8.65 1.69
CA LYS A 9 -27.56 7.98 2.36
C LYS A 9 -26.38 7.83 1.41
N ALA A 10 -26.62 7.38 0.18
CA ALA A 10 -25.58 7.16 -0.82
C ALA A 10 -24.82 8.44 -1.17
N LYS A 11 -25.52 9.58 -1.26
CA LYS A 11 -24.89 10.87 -1.55
C LYS A 11 -23.88 11.32 -0.50
N ARG A 12 -23.98 10.85 0.74
CA ARG A 12 -22.97 11.13 1.78
C ARG A 12 -21.63 10.48 1.52
N ALA A 13 -21.59 9.46 0.68
CA ALA A 13 -20.35 8.80 0.29
C ALA A 13 -19.60 9.50 -0.85
N VAL A 14 -20.29 10.44 -1.55
CA VAL A 14 -19.71 11.19 -2.68
C VAL A 14 -19.02 12.44 -2.16
N PHE A 15 -17.80 12.70 -2.66
CA PHE A 15 -16.99 13.83 -2.21
C PHE A 15 -16.38 14.58 -3.38
N SER A 16 -15.91 15.79 -3.09
CA SER A 16 -15.05 16.57 -3.97
C SER A 16 -13.58 16.32 -3.64
N VAL A 17 -12.71 16.36 -4.63
CA VAL A 17 -11.26 16.19 -4.47
C VAL A 17 -10.53 17.39 -5.05
N VAL A 18 -9.55 17.90 -4.31
CA VAL A 18 -8.60 18.89 -4.82
C VAL A 18 -7.21 18.28 -4.73
N THR A 19 -6.49 18.29 -5.83
CA THR A 19 -5.09 17.84 -5.87
C THR A 19 -4.15 19.05 -6.00
N TYR A 20 -2.94 18.90 -5.45
CA TYR A 20 -1.93 19.93 -5.40
C TYR A 20 -0.61 19.43 -5.98
N ASP A 21 0.09 20.30 -6.69
CA ASP A 21 1.41 20.03 -7.24
C ASP A 21 2.52 20.16 -6.18
N GLN A 22 3.78 19.99 -6.60
CA GLN A 22 4.94 20.11 -5.71
C GLN A 22 5.16 21.51 -5.14
N ASP A 23 4.58 22.55 -5.75
CA ASP A 23 4.63 23.92 -5.26
C ASP A 23 3.42 24.28 -4.40
N ASP A 24 2.63 23.28 -4.03
CA ASP A 24 1.40 23.38 -3.23
C ASP A 24 0.31 24.23 -3.89
N LYS A 25 0.35 24.31 -5.21
CA LYS A 25 -0.70 24.95 -6.01
C LYS A 25 -1.73 23.95 -6.46
N ILE A 26 -2.98 24.40 -6.58
CA ILE A 26 -4.07 23.55 -7.08
C ILE A 26 -3.72 23.03 -8.48
N LEU A 27 -3.67 21.70 -8.61
CA LEU A 27 -3.42 21.01 -9.87
C LEU A 27 -4.74 20.71 -10.59
N ASN A 28 -5.64 20.01 -9.94
CA ASN A 28 -6.94 19.61 -10.46
C ASN A 28 -8.00 19.58 -9.37
N THR A 29 -9.25 19.67 -9.79
CA THR A 29 -10.44 19.49 -8.96
C THR A 29 -11.36 18.46 -9.60
N GLY A 30 -11.94 17.56 -8.81
CA GLY A 30 -12.82 16.51 -9.31
C GLY A 30 -13.66 15.88 -8.22
N ASN A 31 -14.06 14.64 -8.43
CA ASN A 31 -14.96 13.92 -7.55
C ASN A 31 -14.47 12.49 -7.31
N GLY A 32 -15.04 11.88 -6.30
CA GLY A 32 -14.85 10.49 -5.99
C GLY A 32 -15.88 10.02 -4.97
N PHE A 33 -15.73 8.80 -4.50
CA PHE A 33 -16.65 8.24 -3.51
C PHE A 33 -15.98 7.16 -2.68
N PHE A 34 -16.46 7.02 -1.44
CA PHE A 34 -16.01 5.96 -0.55
C PHE A 34 -16.64 4.62 -0.92
N VAL A 35 -15.84 3.57 -0.88
CA VAL A 35 -16.26 2.17 -1.12
C VAL A 35 -16.06 1.28 0.10
N THR A 36 -15.38 1.76 1.14
CA THR A 36 -15.30 1.12 2.46
C THR A 36 -15.50 2.13 3.56
N GLU A 37 -16.04 1.69 4.69
CA GLU A 37 -16.30 2.56 5.84
C GLU A 37 -15.01 3.09 6.48
N ASP A 38 -13.89 2.40 6.29
CA ASP A 38 -12.57 2.79 6.83
C ASP A 38 -11.79 3.77 5.94
N GLY A 39 -12.38 4.23 4.84
CA GLY A 39 -11.81 5.32 4.04
C GLY A 39 -11.18 4.95 2.70
N VAL A 40 -11.39 3.75 2.19
CA VAL A 40 -10.99 3.41 0.81
C VAL A 40 -11.94 4.07 -0.18
N ALA A 41 -11.37 4.72 -1.19
CA ALA A 41 -12.11 5.54 -2.14
C ALA A 41 -11.62 5.33 -3.57
N LEU A 42 -12.48 5.69 -4.52
CA LEU A 42 -12.21 5.62 -5.96
C LEU A 42 -12.41 6.97 -6.62
N SER A 43 -11.58 7.26 -7.63
CA SER A 43 -11.68 8.44 -8.49
C SER A 43 -10.95 8.18 -9.82
N ASP A 44 -10.66 9.24 -10.57
CA ASP A 44 -9.94 9.11 -11.84
C ASP A 44 -8.44 9.40 -11.70
N TYR A 45 -7.66 8.67 -12.46
CA TYR A 45 -6.20 8.80 -12.51
C TYR A 45 -5.75 10.19 -12.98
N THR A 46 -6.42 10.77 -14.00
CA THR A 46 -6.10 12.09 -14.55
C THR A 46 -6.08 13.17 -13.48
N LEU A 47 -7.01 13.10 -12.53
CA LEU A 47 -7.10 14.01 -11.39
C LEU A 47 -5.84 13.96 -10.52
N PHE A 48 -5.26 12.79 -10.33
CA PHE A 48 -4.12 12.54 -9.43
C PHE A 48 -2.76 12.60 -10.13
N LYS A 49 -2.70 12.53 -11.47
CA LYS A 49 -1.44 12.56 -12.20
C LYS A 49 -0.68 13.85 -11.93
N GLY A 50 0.56 13.72 -11.45
CA GLY A 50 1.39 14.85 -11.07
C GLY A 50 1.09 15.42 -9.68
N ALA A 51 0.09 14.89 -8.99
CA ALA A 51 -0.25 15.37 -7.65
C ALA A 51 0.79 14.93 -6.62
N ARG A 52 1.13 15.83 -5.72
CA ARG A 52 1.95 15.54 -4.54
C ARG A 52 1.12 15.40 -3.28
N ARG A 53 -0.05 16.01 -3.25
CA ARG A 53 -0.99 16.00 -2.13
C ARG A 53 -2.40 16.09 -2.67
N ALA A 54 -3.35 15.52 -1.95
CA ALA A 54 -4.77 15.64 -2.27
C ALA A 54 -5.60 15.75 -0.99
N VAL A 55 -6.69 16.51 -1.09
CA VAL A 55 -7.64 16.71 0.00
C VAL A 55 -9.05 16.38 -0.51
N VAL A 56 -9.79 15.62 0.27
CA VAL A 56 -11.18 15.25 0.02
C VAL A 56 -12.08 16.14 0.88
N MET A 57 -13.15 16.65 0.27
CA MET A 57 -14.19 17.39 0.99
C MET A 57 -15.49 16.60 0.92
N SER A 58 -16.00 16.18 2.07
CA SER A 58 -17.27 15.46 2.17
C SER A 58 -18.47 16.37 1.96
N SER A 59 -19.67 15.77 1.85
CA SER A 59 -20.92 16.51 1.64
C SER A 59 -21.28 17.43 2.82
N ASP A 60 -20.76 17.18 4.00
CA ASP A 60 -20.94 18.04 5.19
C ASP A 60 -19.84 19.09 5.35
N GLY A 61 -18.91 19.20 4.40
CA GLY A 61 -17.84 20.19 4.40
C GLY A 61 -16.57 19.78 5.15
N ALA A 62 -16.51 18.57 5.69
CA ALA A 62 -15.30 18.08 6.38
C ALA A 62 -14.17 17.84 5.37
N GLN A 63 -12.99 18.36 5.66
CA GLN A 63 -11.79 18.14 4.85
C GLN A 63 -10.98 16.99 5.41
N MET A 64 -10.53 16.10 4.54
CA MET A 64 -9.79 14.89 4.90
C MET A 64 -8.60 14.70 3.95
N PRO A 65 -7.41 14.38 4.46
CA PRO A 65 -6.23 14.16 3.59
C PRO A 65 -6.31 12.81 2.92
N VAL A 66 -5.78 12.72 1.70
CA VAL A 66 -5.46 11.43 1.07
C VAL A 66 -4.14 10.95 1.67
N GLU A 67 -4.16 9.79 2.30
CA GLU A 67 -3.00 9.22 3.00
C GLU A 67 -2.07 8.42 2.09
N ALA A 68 -2.65 7.62 1.19
CA ALA A 68 -1.86 6.73 0.33
C ALA A 68 -2.64 6.30 -0.91
N ILE A 69 -1.91 6.08 -1.99
CA ILE A 69 -2.44 5.51 -3.22
C ILE A 69 -2.38 3.98 -3.10
N MET A 70 -3.48 3.31 -3.37
CA MET A 70 -3.62 1.86 -3.24
C MET A 70 -3.64 1.13 -4.57
N GLY A 71 -3.70 1.84 -5.68
CA GLY A 71 -3.68 1.28 -7.02
C GLY A 71 -4.11 2.31 -8.05
N ALA A 72 -3.72 2.11 -9.29
CA ALA A 72 -4.05 3.01 -10.39
C ALA A 72 -3.95 2.31 -11.73
N ASP A 73 -4.73 2.78 -12.70
CA ASP A 73 -4.65 2.36 -14.10
C ASP A 73 -4.86 3.59 -14.97
N ASP A 74 -3.86 3.93 -15.79
CA ASP A 74 -3.90 5.11 -16.66
C ASP A 74 -4.70 4.87 -17.94
N MET A 75 -4.80 3.63 -18.39
CA MET A 75 -5.55 3.29 -19.60
C MET A 75 -7.05 3.49 -19.41
N TYR A 76 -7.60 2.98 -18.31
CA TYR A 76 -9.02 3.10 -17.96
C TYR A 76 -9.31 4.25 -17.01
N ASP A 77 -8.29 5.04 -16.68
CA ASP A 77 -8.40 6.29 -15.91
C ASP A 77 -9.06 6.11 -14.54
N VAL A 78 -8.52 5.21 -13.73
CA VAL A 78 -8.99 4.97 -12.37
C VAL A 78 -7.85 5.04 -11.36
N VAL A 79 -8.19 5.44 -10.13
CA VAL A 79 -7.29 5.42 -8.98
C VAL A 79 -8.05 4.96 -7.74
N LYS A 80 -7.40 4.12 -6.94
CA LYS A 80 -7.89 3.69 -5.64
C LYS A 80 -6.94 4.26 -4.58
N PHE A 81 -7.51 4.83 -3.52
CA PHE A 81 -6.71 5.49 -2.49
C PHE A 81 -7.37 5.42 -1.13
N ARG A 82 -6.57 5.63 -0.09
CA ARG A 82 -7.04 5.69 1.29
C ARG A 82 -7.11 7.13 1.74
N VAL A 83 -8.24 7.48 2.32
CA VAL A 83 -8.49 8.80 2.93
C VAL A 83 -8.34 8.69 4.45
N GLY A 84 -7.66 9.66 5.06
CA GLY A 84 -7.57 9.79 6.51
C GLY A 84 -8.86 10.32 7.10
N ILE A 85 -9.72 9.43 7.57
CA ILE A 85 -11.03 9.79 8.12
C ILE A 85 -10.91 10.26 9.57
N PRO A 86 -11.69 11.28 10.00
CA PRO A 86 -11.59 11.86 11.35
C PRO A 86 -12.18 10.99 12.45
N GLY A 87 -12.99 10.01 12.10
CA GLY A 87 -13.66 9.12 13.04
C GLY A 87 -13.38 7.66 12.76
N LYS A 88 -14.22 6.79 13.29
CA LYS A 88 -14.07 5.35 13.10
C LYS A 88 -14.57 4.87 11.73
N LYS A 89 -15.52 5.58 11.14
CA LYS A 89 -16.11 5.19 9.84
C LYS A 89 -16.74 6.38 9.12
N VAL A 90 -16.81 6.23 7.78
CA VAL A 90 -17.55 7.12 6.88
C VAL A 90 -18.67 6.32 6.20
N THR A 91 -19.63 7.04 5.59
CA THR A 91 -20.60 6.39 4.70
C THR A 91 -19.89 5.91 3.45
N ALA A 92 -20.09 4.64 3.09
CA ALA A 92 -19.50 4.03 1.90
C ALA A 92 -20.57 3.40 1.02
N LEU A 93 -20.30 3.37 -0.29
CA LEU A 93 -21.15 2.68 -1.26
C LEU A 93 -20.77 1.21 -1.34
N THR A 94 -21.76 0.35 -1.46
CA THR A 94 -21.56 -1.07 -1.68
C THR A 94 -21.37 -1.33 -3.18
N LEU A 95 -20.28 -2.03 -3.54
CA LEU A 95 -20.04 -2.41 -4.94
C LEU A 95 -21.10 -3.39 -5.43
N ALA A 96 -21.59 -3.18 -6.66
CA ALA A 96 -22.56 -4.07 -7.26
C ALA A 96 -21.93 -5.44 -7.56
N ALA A 97 -22.52 -6.49 -7.01
CA ALA A 97 -22.08 -7.88 -7.25
C ALA A 97 -22.47 -8.34 -8.67
N VAL A 98 -23.55 -7.79 -9.22
CA VAL A 98 -24.08 -8.12 -10.55
C VAL A 98 -24.11 -6.86 -11.40
N ALA A 99 -23.50 -6.92 -12.57
CA ALA A 99 -23.51 -5.83 -13.53
C ALA A 99 -24.93 -5.56 -14.02
N PRO A 100 -25.35 -4.28 -14.16
CA PRO A 100 -26.66 -3.96 -14.74
C PRO A 100 -26.71 -4.40 -16.19
N ALA A 101 -27.84 -4.98 -16.59
CA ALA A 101 -28.07 -5.42 -17.97
C ALA A 101 -28.33 -4.22 -18.88
N VAL A 102 -28.10 -4.42 -20.18
CA VAL A 102 -28.55 -3.45 -21.22
C VAL A 102 -30.05 -3.18 -21.07
N GLY A 103 -30.44 -1.92 -21.07
CA GLY A 103 -31.80 -1.47 -20.84
C GLY A 103 -32.18 -1.23 -19.38
N ALA A 104 -31.33 -1.64 -18.43
CA ALA A 104 -31.58 -1.41 -17.00
C ALA A 104 -31.54 0.08 -16.65
N ASP A 105 -32.40 0.49 -15.74
CA ASP A 105 -32.39 1.84 -15.18
C ASP A 105 -31.20 2.01 -14.28
N VAL A 106 -30.53 3.17 -14.37
CA VAL A 106 -29.34 3.51 -13.59
C VAL A 106 -29.40 4.97 -13.15
N TYR A 107 -28.63 5.31 -12.12
CA TYR A 107 -28.61 6.64 -11.53
C TYR A 107 -27.19 7.13 -11.35
N LEU A 108 -26.95 8.41 -11.67
CA LEU A 108 -25.68 9.08 -11.35
C LEU A 108 -25.91 10.03 -10.18
N LEU A 109 -25.05 9.93 -9.16
CA LEU A 109 -25.12 10.78 -7.97
C LEU A 109 -24.04 11.85 -8.03
N PRO A 110 -24.38 13.12 -8.33
CA PRO A 110 -23.41 14.20 -8.30
C PRO A 110 -22.99 14.54 -6.87
N TYR A 111 -21.77 15.10 -6.72
CA TYR A 111 -21.37 15.71 -5.47
C TYR A 111 -22.21 16.95 -5.15
N SER A 112 -22.55 17.13 -3.88
CA SER A 112 -23.25 18.30 -3.40
C SER A 112 -22.92 18.55 -1.93
N THR A 113 -22.74 19.84 -1.56
CA THR A 113 -22.53 20.27 -0.17
C THR A 113 -23.84 20.55 0.57
N GLN A 114 -24.95 20.46 -0.12
CA GLN A 114 -26.29 20.72 0.47
C GLN A 114 -27.07 19.40 0.59
N LYS A 115 -28.16 19.45 1.36
CA LYS A 115 -29.14 18.34 1.39
C LYS A 115 -29.90 18.25 0.06
N ASP A 116 -29.16 18.24 -1.01
CA ASP A 116 -29.66 18.14 -2.35
C ASP A 116 -29.86 16.68 -2.69
N ARG A 117 -31.08 16.31 -3.07
CA ARG A 117 -31.49 14.99 -3.53
C ARG A 117 -31.33 14.79 -5.04
N SER A 118 -30.65 15.73 -5.72
CA SER A 118 -30.50 15.65 -7.16
C SER A 118 -29.74 14.40 -7.59
N PHE A 119 -30.21 13.82 -8.67
CA PHE A 119 -29.55 12.68 -9.33
C PHE A 119 -29.87 12.77 -10.81
N THR A 120 -29.09 12.11 -11.64
CA THR A 120 -29.37 11.95 -13.06
C THR A 120 -29.80 10.51 -13.31
N ALA A 121 -30.93 10.31 -13.96
CA ALA A 121 -31.46 9.01 -14.35
C ALA A 121 -31.13 8.71 -15.81
N GLY A 122 -30.94 7.44 -16.13
CA GLY A 122 -30.69 6.97 -17.47
C GLY A 122 -30.81 5.46 -17.56
N LYS A 123 -30.37 4.90 -18.70
CA LYS A 123 -30.40 3.47 -18.97
C LYS A 123 -29.05 3.01 -19.50
N VAL A 124 -28.72 1.75 -19.26
CA VAL A 124 -27.58 1.12 -19.91
C VAL A 124 -27.92 0.93 -21.40
N LYS A 125 -27.12 1.56 -22.24
CA LYS A 125 -27.26 1.45 -23.70
C LYS A 125 -26.37 0.31 -24.24
N GLU A 126 -25.13 0.24 -23.80
CA GLU A 126 -24.16 -0.78 -24.18
C GLU A 126 -23.34 -1.17 -22.97
N ALA A 127 -22.85 -2.40 -22.96
CA ALA A 127 -21.92 -2.93 -21.97
C ALA A 127 -20.90 -3.82 -22.68
N ASP A 128 -19.66 -3.35 -22.80
CA ASP A 128 -18.58 -4.06 -23.46
C ASP A 128 -17.64 -4.67 -22.42
N LYS A 129 -17.24 -5.91 -22.63
CA LYS A 129 -16.24 -6.56 -21.78
C LYS A 129 -14.86 -5.96 -22.02
N ILE A 130 -14.18 -5.65 -20.93
CA ILE A 130 -12.77 -5.29 -20.92
C ILE A 130 -11.99 -6.44 -20.27
N SER A 131 -10.78 -6.21 -19.83
CA SER A 131 -9.93 -7.25 -19.19
C SER A 131 -10.70 -8.06 -18.15
N GLY A 132 -10.71 -9.38 -18.28
CA GLY A 132 -11.40 -10.28 -17.37
C GLY A 132 -12.92 -10.19 -17.48
N ASN A 133 -13.61 -10.12 -16.34
CA ASN A 133 -15.08 -10.07 -16.25
C ASN A 133 -15.61 -8.64 -16.04
N TYR A 134 -14.77 -7.63 -16.21
CA TYR A 134 -15.17 -6.23 -16.02
C TYR A 134 -15.84 -5.66 -17.26
N SER A 135 -16.64 -4.63 -17.09
CA SER A 135 -17.39 -4.00 -18.17
C SER A 135 -17.07 -2.52 -18.32
N TYR A 136 -17.16 -2.05 -19.54
CA TYR A 136 -17.19 -0.63 -19.89
C TYR A 136 -18.56 -0.30 -20.44
N TYR A 137 -19.21 0.73 -19.90
CA TYR A 137 -20.61 1.03 -20.18
C TYR A 137 -20.76 2.27 -21.04
N THR A 138 -21.74 2.24 -21.92
CA THR A 138 -22.32 3.42 -22.55
C THR A 138 -23.72 3.61 -21.98
N LEU A 139 -23.97 4.79 -21.42
CA LEU A 139 -25.21 5.09 -20.74
C LEU A 139 -25.97 6.19 -21.49
N ASP A 140 -27.27 6.01 -21.59
CA ASP A 140 -28.18 7.01 -22.13
C ASP A 140 -28.53 8.00 -21.03
N MET A 141 -27.69 9.01 -20.85
CA MET A 141 -27.85 10.11 -19.90
C MET A 141 -26.88 11.26 -20.19
N ARG A 142 -27.26 12.44 -19.72
CA ARG A 142 -26.39 13.62 -19.83
C ARG A 142 -25.23 13.55 -18.83
N LEU A 143 -23.99 13.83 -19.29
CA LEU A 143 -22.82 14.01 -18.46
C LEU A 143 -22.41 15.49 -18.49
N LYS A 144 -22.32 16.11 -17.31
CA LYS A 144 -21.70 17.44 -17.11
C LYS A 144 -20.27 17.24 -16.64
N ASP A 145 -19.36 18.18 -16.93
CA ASP A 145 -17.95 18.09 -16.55
C ASP A 145 -17.77 17.86 -15.04
N LYS A 146 -18.57 18.53 -14.22
CA LYS A 146 -18.55 18.38 -12.76
C LYS A 146 -19.03 17.02 -12.24
N MET A 147 -19.51 16.15 -13.11
CA MET A 147 -20.01 14.82 -12.75
C MET A 147 -19.03 13.69 -13.07
N VAL A 148 -17.87 14.01 -13.65
CA VAL A 148 -16.82 13.02 -13.94
C VAL A 148 -16.38 12.37 -12.62
N SER A 149 -16.24 11.05 -12.62
CA SER A 149 -15.92 10.19 -11.49
C SER A 149 -16.94 10.16 -10.35
N CYS A 150 -18.13 10.71 -10.57
CA CYS A 150 -19.27 10.47 -9.69
C CYS A 150 -19.78 9.04 -9.85
N PRO A 151 -20.36 8.45 -8.79
CA PRO A 151 -20.78 7.05 -8.83
C PRO A 151 -22.03 6.84 -9.65
N LEU A 152 -22.04 5.74 -10.39
CA LEU A 152 -23.19 5.22 -11.12
C LEU A 152 -23.78 4.05 -10.34
N MET A 153 -25.09 4.14 -10.08
CA MET A 153 -25.81 3.28 -9.16
C MET A 153 -26.85 2.43 -9.86
N THR A 154 -26.98 1.20 -9.40
CA THR A 154 -28.10 0.33 -9.77
C THR A 154 -29.40 0.78 -9.08
N VAL A 155 -30.53 0.22 -9.50
CA VAL A 155 -31.85 0.49 -8.88
C VAL A 155 -31.87 0.12 -7.39
N ASP A 156 -31.01 -0.82 -6.96
CA ASP A 156 -30.90 -1.29 -5.59
C ASP A 156 -29.93 -0.46 -4.74
N GLY A 157 -29.35 0.61 -5.30
CA GLY A 157 -28.45 1.48 -4.57
C GLY A 157 -27.04 0.95 -4.40
N GLN A 158 -26.57 0.10 -5.33
CA GLN A 158 -25.19 -0.39 -5.37
C GLN A 158 -24.41 0.34 -6.47
N VAL A 159 -23.14 0.64 -6.22
CA VAL A 159 -22.31 1.32 -7.23
C VAL A 159 -21.74 0.30 -8.22
N PHE A 160 -21.93 0.56 -9.52
CA PHE A 160 -21.39 -0.30 -10.57
C PHE A 160 -20.34 0.39 -11.44
N GLY A 161 -20.23 1.70 -11.39
CA GLY A 161 -19.31 2.41 -12.27
C GLY A 161 -18.94 3.81 -11.80
N LEU A 162 -17.89 4.35 -12.43
CA LEU A 162 -17.48 5.73 -12.35
C LEU A 162 -17.77 6.41 -13.68
N ALA A 163 -18.43 7.57 -13.63
CA ALA A 163 -18.74 8.33 -14.83
C ALA A 163 -17.46 8.85 -15.51
N GLN A 164 -17.33 8.64 -16.80
CA GLN A 164 -16.20 9.08 -17.60
C GLN A 164 -16.66 9.89 -18.82
N LYS A 165 -15.83 10.87 -19.19
CA LYS A 165 -16.00 11.67 -20.39
C LYS A 165 -15.08 11.16 -21.49
N SER A 166 -15.64 10.96 -22.69
CA SER A 166 -14.84 10.66 -23.87
C SER A 166 -14.63 11.93 -24.70
N SER A 167 -13.41 12.15 -25.18
CA SER A 167 -13.10 13.28 -26.07
C SER A 167 -13.89 13.17 -27.38
N GLY A 168 -14.48 14.28 -27.83
CA GLY A 168 -15.22 14.35 -29.10
C GLY A 168 -16.61 13.73 -29.07
N GLN A 169 -17.11 13.31 -27.92
CA GLN A 169 -18.44 12.71 -27.77
C GLN A 169 -19.50 13.73 -27.32
N ASP A 170 -20.76 13.43 -27.70
CA ASP A 170 -21.88 14.21 -27.24
C ASP A 170 -22.29 13.89 -25.81
N THR A 171 -21.74 14.66 -24.85
CA THR A 171 -22.03 14.49 -23.43
C THR A 171 -23.41 14.92 -23.00
N ALA A 172 -24.18 15.55 -23.92
CA ALA A 172 -25.57 15.92 -23.63
C ALA A 172 -26.50 14.71 -23.63
N THR A 173 -26.15 13.64 -24.33
CA THR A 173 -26.97 12.43 -24.44
C THR A 173 -26.28 11.14 -24.01
N ILE A 174 -24.95 11.13 -23.92
CA ILE A 174 -24.16 9.93 -23.62
C ILE A 174 -23.22 10.16 -22.44
N CYS A 175 -23.19 9.20 -21.54
CA CYS A 175 -22.22 9.08 -20.46
C CYS A 175 -21.53 7.73 -20.56
N TYR A 176 -20.20 7.73 -20.52
CA TYR A 176 -19.42 6.49 -20.40
C TYR A 176 -19.16 6.17 -18.94
N ALA A 177 -18.91 4.89 -18.64
CA ALA A 177 -18.57 4.47 -17.29
C ALA A 177 -17.63 3.29 -17.31
N ILE A 178 -16.60 3.37 -16.46
CA ILE A 178 -15.74 2.23 -16.14
C ILE A 178 -16.30 1.48 -14.94
N ASP A 179 -16.22 0.17 -14.98
CA ASP A 179 -16.65 -0.73 -13.90
C ASP A 179 -16.00 -0.36 -12.57
N ALA A 180 -16.79 -0.13 -11.53
CA ALA A 180 -16.29 0.19 -10.19
C ALA A 180 -15.52 -1.00 -9.59
N ASN A 181 -15.89 -2.23 -9.92
CA ASN A 181 -15.14 -3.41 -9.48
C ASN A 181 -13.76 -3.50 -10.13
N PHE A 182 -13.61 -3.03 -11.37
CA PHE A 182 -12.31 -2.89 -12.00
C PHE A 182 -11.42 -1.89 -11.23
N ALA A 183 -11.96 -0.73 -10.90
CA ALA A 183 -11.23 0.27 -10.11
C ALA A 183 -10.85 -0.27 -8.73
N MET A 184 -11.75 -1.00 -8.07
CA MET A 184 -11.48 -1.62 -6.77
C MET A 184 -10.42 -2.73 -6.85
N SER A 185 -10.29 -3.41 -7.99
CA SER A 185 -9.31 -4.48 -8.20
C SER A 185 -7.87 -3.98 -8.32
N GLN A 186 -7.67 -2.67 -8.48
CA GLN A 186 -6.33 -2.09 -8.56
C GLN A 186 -5.63 -2.27 -7.22
N ASN A 187 -4.41 -2.81 -7.24
CA ASN A 187 -3.64 -3.08 -6.03
C ASN A 187 -2.18 -2.69 -6.18
N ILE A 188 -1.52 -2.46 -5.07
CA ILE A 188 -0.06 -2.44 -4.98
C ILE A 188 0.40 -3.90 -4.80
N SER A 189 1.23 -4.38 -5.72
CA SER A 189 1.89 -5.68 -5.62
C SER A 189 3.38 -5.50 -5.36
N ALA A 190 4.10 -6.61 -5.13
CA ALA A 190 5.56 -6.56 -5.01
C ALA A 190 6.24 -5.96 -6.24
N LEU A 191 5.65 -6.13 -7.43
CA LEU A 191 6.20 -5.64 -8.70
C LEU A 191 5.75 -4.22 -9.06
N SER A 192 4.86 -3.61 -8.29
CA SER A 192 4.28 -2.28 -8.59
C SER A 192 5.30 -1.15 -8.56
N TYR A 193 6.47 -1.36 -7.99
CA TYR A 193 7.51 -0.34 -7.90
C TYR A 193 7.90 0.23 -9.28
N GLY A 194 7.85 -0.59 -10.34
CA GLY A 194 8.13 -0.18 -11.71
C GLY A 194 6.92 0.34 -12.49
N ASP A 195 5.74 0.31 -11.91
CA ASP A 195 4.50 0.69 -12.60
C ASP A 195 4.47 2.19 -12.92
N MET A 196 4.35 2.52 -14.21
CA MET A 196 4.37 3.91 -14.69
C MET A 196 3.15 4.71 -14.23
N SER A 197 1.98 4.10 -14.12
CA SER A 197 0.78 4.76 -13.58
C SER A 197 1.04 5.23 -12.15
N LEU A 198 1.60 4.37 -11.30
CA LEU A 198 1.90 4.70 -9.91
C LEU A 198 3.02 5.73 -9.79
N LYS A 199 4.05 5.66 -10.63
CA LYS A 199 5.13 6.66 -10.67
C LYS A 199 4.63 8.05 -11.07
N GLY A 200 3.57 8.11 -11.87
CA GLY A 200 2.96 9.36 -12.29
C GLY A 200 2.27 10.14 -11.16
N ILE A 201 2.05 9.52 -10.01
CA ILE A 201 1.43 10.15 -8.84
C ILE A 201 2.50 10.33 -7.75
N GLY A 202 2.69 11.56 -7.27
CA GLY A 202 3.69 11.88 -6.24
C GLY A 202 3.23 11.61 -4.81
N ILE A 203 1.99 11.21 -4.58
CA ILE A 203 1.46 10.86 -3.28
C ILE A 203 2.02 9.48 -2.87
N LYS A 204 2.27 9.29 -1.58
CA LYS A 204 2.76 8.05 -0.99
C LYS A 204 1.92 6.85 -1.44
N LYS A 205 2.59 5.73 -1.73
CA LYS A 205 1.93 4.48 -2.12
C LYS A 205 1.70 3.61 -0.88
N ALA A 206 0.55 2.94 -0.83
CA ALA A 206 0.27 1.92 0.17
C ALA A 206 1.18 0.69 -0.04
N LEU A 207 1.36 -0.07 1.02
CA LEU A 207 2.03 -1.36 0.93
C LEU A 207 1.07 -2.43 0.36
N PRO A 208 1.60 -3.52 -0.22
CA PRO A 208 0.78 -4.67 -0.57
C PRO A 208 -0.06 -5.19 0.59
N ASP A 209 -1.20 -5.83 0.28
CA ASP A 209 -2.20 -6.26 1.25
C ASP A 209 -1.78 -7.48 2.08
N THR A 210 -0.80 -8.25 1.62
CA THR A 210 -0.30 -9.42 2.34
C THR A 210 1.12 -9.17 2.84
N GLU A 211 1.46 -9.76 4.00
CA GLU A 211 2.80 -9.67 4.57
C GLU A 211 3.87 -10.16 3.60
N GLU A 212 3.62 -11.29 2.94
CA GLU A 212 4.55 -11.87 1.96
C GLU A 212 4.86 -10.89 0.82
N GLN A 213 3.83 -10.33 0.19
CA GLN A 213 4.00 -9.37 -0.89
C GLN A 213 4.64 -8.08 -0.41
N ALA A 214 4.31 -7.63 0.78
CA ALA A 214 4.90 -6.44 1.38
C ALA A 214 6.40 -6.62 1.68
N LEU A 215 6.82 -7.81 2.12
CA LEU A 215 8.24 -8.12 2.35
C LEU A 215 9.03 -8.12 1.04
N VAL A 216 8.48 -8.69 -0.03
CA VAL A 216 9.12 -8.64 -1.36
C VAL A 216 9.23 -7.19 -1.85
N PHE A 217 8.18 -6.40 -1.65
CA PHE A 217 8.19 -4.97 -1.97
C PHE A 217 9.30 -4.23 -1.22
N LEU A 218 9.45 -4.47 0.09
CA LEU A 218 10.52 -3.87 0.90
C LEU A 218 11.91 -4.24 0.37
N TYR A 219 12.10 -5.50 0.00
CA TYR A 219 13.37 -5.95 -0.57
C TYR A 219 13.73 -5.18 -1.84
N MET A 220 12.77 -5.05 -2.76
CA MET A 220 12.98 -4.33 -4.02
C MET A 220 13.16 -2.82 -3.78
N ALA A 221 12.42 -2.24 -2.85
CA ALA A 221 12.46 -0.82 -2.55
C ALA A 221 13.77 -0.40 -1.87
N SER A 222 14.41 -1.28 -1.12
CA SER A 222 15.63 -0.99 -0.34
C SER A 222 16.78 -0.45 -1.18
N SER A 223 16.89 -0.89 -2.43
CA SER A 223 17.96 -0.46 -3.36
C SER A 223 17.60 0.80 -4.15
N GLN A 224 16.35 1.25 -4.11
CA GLN A 224 15.84 2.33 -4.97
C GLN A 224 15.40 3.58 -4.20
N LEU A 225 15.01 3.42 -2.94
CA LEU A 225 14.62 4.54 -2.07
C LEU A 225 15.83 5.14 -1.37
N SER A 226 15.76 6.43 -1.04
CA SER A 226 16.72 7.04 -0.13
C SER A 226 16.63 6.37 1.24
N PRO A 227 17.71 6.40 2.07
CA PRO A 227 17.67 5.82 3.41
C PRO A 227 16.51 6.33 4.26
N GLU A 228 16.19 7.61 4.17
CA GLU A 228 15.10 8.25 4.91
C GLU A 228 13.72 7.74 4.46
N LYS A 229 13.50 7.65 3.15
CA LYS A 229 12.26 7.12 2.58
C LYS A 229 12.09 5.63 2.86
N TYR A 230 13.18 4.88 2.80
CA TYR A 230 13.13 3.45 3.17
C TYR A 230 12.76 3.27 4.65
N MET A 231 13.30 4.11 5.54
CA MET A 231 12.92 4.11 6.95
C MET A 231 11.42 4.39 7.14
N GLU A 232 10.87 5.37 6.43
CA GLU A 232 9.42 5.65 6.45
C GLU A 232 8.61 4.42 6.01
N THR A 233 9.05 3.75 4.95
CA THR A 233 8.39 2.54 4.43
C THR A 233 8.46 1.40 5.44
N LEU A 234 9.56 1.24 6.15
CA LEU A 234 9.70 0.27 7.23
C LEU A 234 8.75 0.58 8.40
N ASN A 235 8.62 1.85 8.78
CA ASN A 235 7.66 2.28 9.80
C ASN A 235 6.22 1.94 9.39
N ASP A 236 5.87 2.16 8.12
CA ASP A 236 4.55 1.80 7.59
C ASP A 236 4.31 0.29 7.61
N PHE A 237 5.34 -0.49 7.26
CA PHE A 237 5.26 -1.95 7.32
C PHE A 237 4.99 -2.44 8.74
N ILE A 238 5.72 -1.91 9.72
CA ILE A 238 5.54 -2.28 11.14
C ILE A 238 4.14 -1.88 11.63
N ALA A 239 3.63 -0.72 11.21
CA ALA A 239 2.29 -0.29 11.56
C ALA A 239 1.22 -1.23 11.00
N GLN A 240 1.40 -1.72 9.77
CA GLN A 240 0.46 -2.62 9.11
C GLN A 240 0.60 -4.07 9.58
N TYR A 241 1.83 -4.52 9.88
CA TYR A 241 2.14 -5.90 10.29
C TYR A 241 2.94 -5.91 11.60
N PRO A 242 2.34 -5.49 12.72
CA PRO A 242 3.07 -5.34 14.00
C PRO A 242 3.51 -6.68 14.63
N ALA A 243 2.98 -7.79 14.17
CA ALA A 243 3.36 -9.13 14.63
C ALA A 243 4.47 -9.76 13.76
N SER A 244 4.92 -9.08 12.71
CA SER A 244 6.01 -9.56 11.85
C SER A 244 7.36 -9.19 12.43
N ALA A 245 8.17 -10.19 12.76
CA ALA A 245 9.54 -9.99 13.24
C ALA A 245 10.43 -9.35 12.18
N ASP A 246 10.19 -9.63 10.90
CA ASP A 246 10.98 -9.11 9.79
C ASP A 246 11.02 -7.59 9.73
N GLY A 247 9.90 -6.93 10.01
CA GLY A 247 9.83 -5.47 10.01
C GLY A 247 10.80 -4.85 11.02
N TYR A 248 10.82 -5.38 12.22
CA TYR A 248 11.71 -4.90 13.29
C TYR A 248 13.19 -5.18 12.99
N LEU A 249 13.49 -6.36 12.45
CA LEU A 249 14.86 -6.72 12.07
C LEU A 249 15.39 -5.85 10.94
N ARG A 250 14.59 -5.58 9.95
CA ARG A 250 14.94 -4.68 8.83
C ARG A 250 15.12 -3.24 9.31
N ARG A 251 14.28 -2.77 10.22
CA ARG A 251 14.42 -1.42 10.79
C ARG A 251 15.65 -1.32 11.69
N ALA A 252 15.95 -2.36 12.46
CA ALA A 252 17.21 -2.43 13.24
C ALA A 252 18.43 -2.28 12.33
N SER A 253 18.48 -3.03 11.23
CA SER A 253 19.57 -2.94 10.25
C SER A 253 19.66 -1.54 9.62
N GLN A 254 18.51 -0.92 9.33
CA GLN A 254 18.48 0.41 8.76
C GLN A 254 18.95 1.49 9.72
N HIS A 255 18.57 1.40 11.00
CA HIS A 255 19.09 2.31 12.02
C HIS A 255 20.63 2.19 12.13
N LEU A 256 21.15 0.97 12.15
CA LEU A 256 22.58 0.72 12.21
C LEU A 256 23.31 1.28 10.99
N PHE A 257 22.72 1.16 9.82
CA PHE A 257 23.26 1.70 8.57
C PHE A 257 23.31 3.24 8.59
N MET A 258 22.29 3.87 9.14
CA MET A 258 22.17 5.33 9.13
C MET A 258 23.02 6.02 10.19
N SER A 259 23.18 5.43 11.38
CA SER A 259 23.96 6.01 12.48
C SER A 259 24.33 4.95 13.50
N ARG A 260 25.56 5.08 14.05
CA ARG A 260 26.08 4.23 15.12
C ARG A 260 26.24 4.96 16.45
N GLU A 261 25.65 6.15 16.56
CA GLU A 261 25.58 6.86 17.84
C GLU A 261 24.71 6.09 18.85
N ASP A 262 24.97 6.31 20.14
CA ASP A 262 24.31 5.55 21.23
C ASP A 262 22.77 5.59 21.12
N ALA A 263 22.18 6.74 20.80
CA ALA A 263 20.72 6.86 20.65
C ALA A 263 20.17 6.01 19.51
N SER A 264 20.90 5.90 18.40
CA SER A 264 20.53 5.02 17.28
C SER A 264 20.73 3.55 17.66
N MET A 265 21.82 3.22 18.33
CA MET A 265 22.10 1.87 18.80
C MET A 265 21.03 1.37 19.78
N ASP A 266 20.49 2.24 20.63
CA ASP A 266 19.37 1.90 21.53
C ASP A 266 18.12 1.51 20.73
N LYS A 267 17.85 2.19 19.61
CA LYS A 267 16.75 1.85 18.71
C LYS A 267 16.98 0.49 18.02
N VAL A 268 18.22 0.22 17.59
CA VAL A 268 18.60 -1.08 17.01
C VAL A 268 18.33 -2.20 18.01
N ALA A 269 18.81 -2.04 19.24
CA ALA A 269 18.63 -3.03 20.31
C ALA A 269 17.15 -3.25 20.63
N ALA A 270 16.37 -2.18 20.73
CA ALA A 270 14.92 -2.25 21.00
C ALA A 270 14.18 -3.01 19.90
N ASP A 271 14.50 -2.76 18.64
CA ASP A 271 13.88 -3.48 17.50
C ASP A 271 14.29 -4.97 17.48
N MET A 272 15.53 -5.28 17.81
CA MET A 272 15.99 -6.67 17.92
C MET A 272 15.24 -7.43 19.03
N ASP A 273 15.04 -6.78 20.18
CA ASP A 273 14.29 -7.37 21.29
C ASP A 273 12.80 -7.55 20.92
N LYS A 274 12.21 -6.57 20.26
CA LYS A 274 10.82 -6.66 19.79
C LYS A 274 10.63 -7.78 18.76
N ALA A 275 11.58 -7.95 17.85
CA ALA A 275 11.54 -9.04 16.88
C ALA A 275 11.52 -10.40 17.58
N LEU A 276 12.35 -10.58 18.63
CA LEU A 276 12.39 -11.81 19.39
C LEU A 276 11.09 -12.05 20.17
N GLU A 277 10.47 -10.99 20.68
CA GLU A 277 9.19 -11.07 21.42
C GLU A 277 8.05 -11.54 20.53
N VAL A 278 7.93 -11.00 19.31
CA VAL A 278 6.77 -11.27 18.42
C VAL A 278 6.93 -12.52 17.57
N ALA A 279 8.14 -13.02 17.37
CA ALA A 279 8.40 -14.14 16.46
C ALA A 279 7.82 -15.45 16.99
N ALA A 280 7.11 -16.18 16.11
CA ALA A 280 6.71 -17.55 16.36
C ALA A 280 7.91 -18.52 16.27
N LYS A 281 8.75 -18.34 15.25
CA LYS A 281 10.02 -19.06 15.06
C LYS A 281 11.19 -18.17 15.47
N LYS A 282 11.90 -18.54 16.52
CA LYS A 282 12.94 -17.69 17.10
C LYS A 282 14.34 -17.94 16.51
N ASP A 283 14.55 -19.06 15.84
CA ASP A 283 15.83 -19.39 15.21
C ASP A 283 16.27 -18.34 14.19
N ASP A 284 15.38 -17.96 13.28
CA ASP A 284 15.62 -16.91 12.27
C ASP A 284 15.91 -15.55 12.91
N VAL A 285 15.23 -15.23 13.99
CA VAL A 285 15.46 -13.97 14.73
C VAL A 285 16.85 -13.98 15.36
N TYR A 286 17.26 -15.05 16.04
CA TYR A 286 18.61 -15.17 16.59
C TYR A 286 19.67 -15.06 15.51
N TYR A 287 19.45 -15.68 14.36
CA TYR A 287 20.35 -15.57 13.21
C TYR A 287 20.51 -14.13 12.73
N ASN A 288 19.40 -13.41 12.54
CA ASN A 288 19.44 -12.02 12.10
C ASN A 288 20.03 -11.08 13.16
N ARG A 289 19.78 -11.33 14.44
CA ARG A 289 20.43 -10.61 15.54
C ARG A 289 21.94 -10.82 15.49
N ALA A 290 22.38 -12.06 15.29
CA ALA A 290 23.79 -12.39 15.15
C ALA A 290 24.43 -11.63 13.97
N LYS A 291 23.76 -11.57 12.83
CA LYS A 291 24.25 -10.81 11.65
C LYS A 291 24.40 -9.32 11.96
N ILE A 292 23.45 -8.73 12.62
CA ILE A 292 23.47 -7.31 12.98
C ILE A 292 24.66 -7.03 13.92
N ILE A 293 24.82 -7.84 14.96
CA ILE A 293 25.94 -7.70 15.91
C ILE A 293 27.30 -7.96 15.23
N TYR A 294 27.36 -8.97 14.37
CA TYR A 294 28.55 -9.30 13.58
C TYR A 294 28.95 -8.13 12.68
N ASN A 295 28.04 -7.56 11.94
CA ASN A 295 28.31 -6.40 11.08
C ASN A 295 28.79 -5.18 11.89
N TYR A 296 28.18 -4.95 13.05
CA TYR A 296 28.62 -3.90 13.96
C TYR A 296 30.05 -4.12 14.44
N ALA A 297 30.37 -5.34 14.91
CA ALA A 297 31.67 -5.68 15.46
C ALA A 297 32.77 -5.64 14.39
N LEU A 298 32.47 -6.00 13.13
CA LEU A 298 33.42 -5.92 12.03
C LEU A 298 33.94 -4.51 11.77
N GLY A 299 33.13 -3.51 12.10
CA GLY A 299 33.50 -2.09 11.96
C GLY A 299 34.53 -1.63 12.96
N LYS A 300 34.92 -2.47 13.91
CA LYS A 300 35.92 -2.19 14.98
C LYS A 300 35.70 -0.85 15.66
N PRO A 301 34.51 -0.63 16.27
CA PRO A 301 34.21 0.64 16.92
C PRO A 301 35.17 0.91 18.06
N GLU A 302 35.58 2.17 18.23
CA GLU A 302 36.46 2.57 19.33
C GLU A 302 35.79 2.32 20.69
N LYS A 303 34.51 2.64 20.78
CA LYS A 303 33.68 2.37 21.95
C LYS A 303 32.64 1.33 21.58
N VAL A 304 32.72 0.14 22.16
CA VAL A 304 31.75 -0.93 21.91
C VAL A 304 30.44 -0.63 22.61
N TYR A 305 29.35 -0.71 21.87
CA TYR A 305 28.00 -0.58 22.41
C TYR A 305 27.64 -1.82 23.22
N LYS A 306 27.39 -1.64 24.54
CA LYS A 306 27.11 -2.76 25.47
C LYS A 306 28.15 -3.90 25.31
N ASP A 307 27.67 -5.13 25.10
CA ASP A 307 28.52 -6.33 24.93
C ASP A 307 28.54 -6.78 23.44
N TRP A 308 28.32 -5.87 22.49
CA TRP A 308 28.21 -6.20 21.06
C TRP A 308 29.59 -6.48 20.45
N SER A 309 30.06 -7.66 20.68
CA SER A 309 31.32 -8.19 20.20
C SER A 309 31.11 -9.38 19.28
N LEU A 310 32.19 -9.87 18.68
CA LEU A 310 32.15 -11.13 17.93
C LEU A 310 31.70 -12.31 18.80
N ASP A 311 32.08 -12.31 20.09
CA ASP A 311 31.63 -13.35 21.04
C ASP A 311 30.12 -13.30 21.23
N LYS A 312 29.54 -12.11 21.34
CA LYS A 312 28.07 -11.96 21.44
C LYS A 312 27.38 -12.43 20.17
N ALA A 313 27.90 -12.09 18.98
CA ALA A 313 27.39 -12.59 17.71
C ALA A 313 27.41 -14.11 17.63
N LEU A 314 28.50 -14.71 18.12
CA LEU A 314 28.66 -16.17 18.17
C LEU A 314 27.64 -16.83 19.10
N ASP A 315 27.37 -16.25 20.26
CA ASP A 315 26.33 -16.74 21.18
C ASP A 315 24.96 -16.72 20.52
N GLU A 316 24.61 -15.65 19.82
CA GLU A 316 23.32 -15.50 19.16
C GLU A 316 23.14 -16.51 18.01
N VAL A 317 24.14 -16.68 17.14
CA VAL A 317 24.05 -17.66 16.05
C VAL A 317 23.95 -19.09 16.55
N ARG A 318 24.64 -19.40 17.66
CA ARG A 318 24.58 -20.71 18.30
C ARG A 318 23.21 -21.00 18.91
N LYS A 319 22.50 -19.99 19.39
CA LYS A 319 21.08 -20.12 19.79
C LYS A 319 20.20 -20.49 18.60
N ALA A 320 20.45 -19.89 17.44
CA ALA A 320 19.74 -20.27 16.21
C ALA A 320 20.01 -21.72 15.83
N ILE A 321 21.28 -22.14 15.82
CA ILE A 321 21.69 -23.51 15.49
C ILE A 321 21.09 -24.53 16.46
N ALA A 322 20.99 -24.18 17.74
CA ALA A 322 20.39 -25.07 18.76
C ALA A 322 18.90 -25.33 18.53
N ILE A 323 18.19 -24.39 17.90
CA ILE A 323 16.77 -24.55 17.56
C ILE A 323 16.62 -25.35 16.25
N ASP A 324 17.36 -24.96 15.21
CA ASP A 324 17.34 -25.62 13.91
C ASP A 324 18.71 -25.44 13.23
N GLU A 325 19.39 -26.52 12.97
CA GLU A 325 20.74 -26.49 12.41
C GLU A 325 20.71 -26.27 10.89
N LEU A 326 20.38 -25.07 10.44
CA LEU A 326 20.36 -24.73 9.02
C LEU A 326 21.78 -24.40 8.51
N PRO A 327 22.11 -24.76 7.27
CA PRO A 327 23.42 -24.46 6.67
C PRO A 327 23.78 -22.97 6.73
N VAL A 328 22.81 -22.07 6.53
CA VAL A 328 23.04 -20.62 6.56
C VAL A 328 23.47 -20.14 7.96
N TYR A 329 22.98 -20.76 9.02
CA TYR A 329 23.37 -20.44 10.40
C TYR A 329 24.79 -20.92 10.69
N VAL A 330 25.10 -22.13 10.25
CA VAL A 330 26.45 -22.71 10.42
C VAL A 330 27.49 -21.93 9.60
N GLN A 331 27.10 -21.44 8.40
CA GLN A 331 27.97 -20.56 7.62
C GLN A 331 28.29 -19.26 8.36
N LEU A 332 27.31 -18.63 8.98
CA LEU A 332 27.55 -17.44 9.79
C LEU A 332 28.42 -17.72 11.00
N GLU A 333 28.24 -18.87 11.68
CA GLU A 333 29.12 -19.32 12.76
C GLU A 333 30.56 -19.37 12.29
N GLY A 334 30.81 -19.96 11.13
CA GLY A 334 32.12 -20.02 10.51
C GLY A 334 32.71 -18.64 10.22
N ASP A 335 31.89 -17.74 9.66
CA ASP A 335 32.29 -16.37 9.36
C ASP A 335 32.69 -15.58 10.61
N ILE A 336 31.95 -15.74 11.70
CA ILE A 336 32.26 -15.11 13.00
C ILE A 336 33.55 -15.68 13.56
N LEU A 337 33.74 -17.01 13.56
CA LEU A 337 34.93 -17.68 14.03
C LEU A 337 36.16 -17.27 13.21
N PHE A 338 36.01 -17.13 11.90
CA PHE A 338 37.08 -16.63 11.03
C PHE A 338 37.46 -15.19 11.39
N ALA A 339 36.47 -14.31 11.64
CA ALA A 339 36.73 -12.94 12.07
C ALA A 339 37.46 -12.89 13.45
N LYS A 340 37.19 -13.85 14.32
CA LYS A 340 37.88 -14.02 15.61
C LYS A 340 39.28 -14.63 15.46
N GLN A 341 39.67 -14.99 14.23
CA GLN A 341 40.95 -15.69 13.96
C GLN A 341 41.03 -17.11 14.55
N ASP A 342 39.91 -17.71 14.89
CA ASP A 342 39.79 -19.11 15.25
C ASP A 342 39.58 -19.95 13.97
N TYR A 343 40.66 -20.08 13.19
CA TYR A 343 40.60 -20.74 11.89
C TYR A 343 40.27 -22.24 11.97
N PRO A 344 40.77 -23.01 12.94
CA PRO A 344 40.39 -24.42 13.06
C PRO A 344 38.88 -24.62 13.25
N SER A 345 38.25 -23.83 14.13
CA SER A 345 36.83 -23.89 14.38
C SER A 345 36.01 -23.39 13.19
N ALA A 346 36.47 -22.31 12.52
CA ALA A 346 35.87 -21.82 11.31
C ALA A 346 35.87 -22.88 10.20
N PHE A 347 36.99 -23.58 10.01
CA PHE A 347 37.08 -24.66 9.04
C PHE A 347 36.09 -25.79 9.34
N THR A 348 35.90 -26.15 10.59
CA THR A 348 34.94 -27.17 11.01
C THR A 348 33.53 -26.77 10.62
N SER A 349 33.13 -25.51 10.83
CA SER A 349 31.84 -24.99 10.44
C SER A 349 31.65 -25.01 8.91
N TYR A 350 32.62 -24.52 8.15
CA TYR A 350 32.55 -24.50 6.68
C TYR A 350 32.54 -25.92 6.08
N ASP A 351 33.31 -26.85 6.62
CA ASP A 351 33.31 -28.23 6.20
C ASP A 351 31.92 -28.87 6.39
N LYS A 352 31.30 -28.58 7.51
CA LYS A 352 29.95 -29.07 7.82
C LYS A 352 28.90 -28.52 6.81
N VAL A 353 28.99 -27.25 6.43
CA VAL A 353 28.12 -26.65 5.39
C VAL A 353 28.36 -27.34 4.06
N ASN A 354 29.62 -27.53 3.64
CA ASN A 354 29.95 -28.18 2.37
C ASN A 354 29.46 -29.63 2.32
N LYS A 355 29.56 -30.38 3.37
CA LYS A 355 29.02 -31.75 3.45
C LYS A 355 27.51 -31.77 3.34
N THR A 356 26.83 -30.82 3.95
CA THR A 356 25.35 -30.70 3.86
C THR A 356 24.90 -30.41 2.42
N ILE A 357 25.57 -29.47 1.74
CA ILE A 357 25.27 -29.11 0.35
C ILE A 357 25.54 -30.29 -0.59
N LEU A 358 26.64 -31.01 -0.41
CA LEU A 358 26.99 -32.15 -1.25
C LEU A 358 26.10 -33.36 -1.01
N ALA A 359 25.46 -33.46 0.16
CA ALA A 359 24.54 -34.55 0.49
C ALA A 359 23.13 -34.32 -0.03
N SER A 360 22.81 -33.10 -0.41
CA SER A 360 21.51 -32.72 -0.99
C SER A 360 21.56 -32.72 -2.53
#